data_657b5457c3590363b9372e3fbfb06380
#
_entry.id   657b5457c3590363b9372e3fbfb06380
#
_cell.length_a   1.000
_cell.length_b   1.000
_cell.length_c   1.000
_cell.angle_alpha   90.00
_cell.angle_beta   90.00
_cell.angle_gamma   90.00
#
_symmetry.space_group_name_H-M   'P 1'
#
loop_
_entity.id
_entity.type
_entity.pdbx_description
1 polymer ?
#
loop_
_entity_poly.entity_id
_entity_poly.type
_entity_poly.pdbx_seq_one_letter_code
_entity_poly.pdbx_strand_id
1 'polypeptide(L)'
;MLSLAHNRSSPVVYTTYQMYLKQSPQRLETDLARASQKGLVFAAKLVRGAYMQHEREEAVKRGVEDPIWPSIDATHAAYDSSARYVLQKISEGVDAHVMLATHNQDSISQAVAMVTSEGIDQRRVSFGQLYGMKDYITFALGSGGFQSYKYAYIRLMYFVLNLLLLL
;
A
#
# COMPACT_ATOMS: atom_id res chain seq x y z
N MET A 1 -13.35 11.24 -6.01
CA MET A 1 -12.72 10.31 -5.05
C MET A 1 -13.72 9.22 -4.68
N LEU A 2 -13.64 8.08 -5.38
CA LEU A 2 -14.58 6.95 -5.18
C LEU A 2 -14.44 6.33 -3.77
N SER A 3 -13.25 6.24 -3.19
CA SER A 3 -13.02 5.64 -1.86
C SER A 3 -13.80 6.36 -0.75
N LEU A 4 -13.84 7.68 -0.75
CA LEU A 4 -14.57 8.46 0.27
C LEU A 4 -16.08 8.30 0.20
N ALA A 5 -16.65 7.94 -0.96
CA ALA A 5 -18.08 7.70 -1.10
C ALA A 5 -18.51 6.33 -0.55
N HIS A 6 -17.61 5.36 -0.54
CA HIS A 6 -17.88 3.97 -0.16
C HIS A 6 -17.41 3.62 1.26
N ASN A 7 -16.40 4.30 1.78
CA ASN A 7 -15.82 4.02 3.10
C ASN A 7 -16.51 4.84 4.21
N ARG A 8 -17.81 4.64 4.43
CA ARG A 8 -18.55 5.36 5.46
C ARG A 8 -18.33 4.78 6.86
N SER A 9 -18.43 3.47 7.00
CA SER A 9 -18.33 2.76 8.28
C SER A 9 -17.36 1.58 8.25
N SER A 10 -16.79 1.26 7.09
CA SER A 10 -15.85 0.17 6.92
C SER A 10 -14.90 0.43 5.74
N PRO A 11 -13.70 -0.14 5.73
CA PRO A 11 -12.69 0.05 4.67
C PRO A 11 -12.99 -0.85 3.46
N VAL A 12 -13.96 -0.45 2.63
CA VAL A 12 -14.39 -1.23 1.45
C VAL A 12 -13.48 -0.99 0.24
N VAL A 13 -13.04 0.25 0.04
CA VAL A 13 -12.22 0.65 -1.12
C VAL A 13 -10.92 1.26 -0.67
N TYR A 14 -9.81 0.66 -1.08
CA TYR A 14 -8.45 1.16 -0.82
C TYR A 14 -7.95 1.99 -1.99
N THR A 15 -7.57 3.24 -1.75
CA THR A 15 -6.88 4.07 -2.74
C THR A 15 -5.41 3.69 -2.78
N THR A 16 -4.88 3.42 -3.98
CA THR A 16 -3.47 3.09 -4.16
C THR A 16 -2.63 4.36 -4.32
N TYR A 17 -1.59 4.49 -3.49
CA TYR A 17 -0.59 5.56 -3.56
C TYR A 17 0.74 4.99 -4.01
N GLN A 18 1.28 5.52 -5.11
CA GLN A 18 2.54 5.07 -5.69
C GLN A 18 3.66 5.99 -5.21
N MET A 19 4.49 5.51 -4.27
CA MET A 19 5.44 6.34 -3.52
C MET A 19 6.69 6.73 -4.32
N TYR A 20 6.88 6.21 -5.53
CA TYR A 20 7.89 6.73 -6.45
C TYR A 20 7.52 8.12 -7.02
N LEU A 21 6.25 8.53 -6.94
CA LEU A 21 5.80 9.86 -7.36
C LEU A 21 6.06 10.90 -6.25
N LYS A 22 6.73 11.98 -6.58
CA LYS A 22 7.06 13.09 -5.66
C LYS A 22 5.84 13.65 -4.92
N GLN A 23 4.67 13.65 -5.56
CA GLN A 23 3.44 14.22 -4.99
C GLN A 23 2.65 13.22 -4.12
N SER A 24 2.98 11.93 -4.14
CA SER A 24 2.17 10.91 -3.47
C SER A 24 2.12 11.05 -1.95
N PRO A 25 3.22 11.36 -1.23
CA PRO A 25 3.16 11.57 0.21
C PRO A 25 2.20 12.69 0.61
N GLN A 26 2.33 13.86 -0.01
CA GLN A 26 1.45 15.00 0.28
C GLN A 26 -0.02 14.72 -0.05
N ARG A 27 -0.28 13.99 -1.14
CA ARG A 27 -1.64 13.57 -1.51
C ARG A 27 -2.23 12.62 -0.48
N LEU A 28 -1.45 11.65 0.01
CA LEU A 28 -1.85 10.72 1.06
C LEU A 28 -2.27 11.48 2.32
N GLU A 29 -1.44 12.41 2.79
CA GLU A 29 -1.71 13.22 3.98
C GLU A 29 -2.99 14.06 3.83
N THR A 30 -3.14 14.71 2.68
CA THR A 30 -4.33 15.53 2.36
C THR A 30 -5.60 14.68 2.34
N ASP A 31 -5.55 13.50 1.73
CA ASP A 31 -6.70 12.61 1.61
C ASP A 31 -7.08 12.01 2.97
N LEU A 32 -6.10 11.65 3.81
CA LEU A 32 -6.34 11.17 5.16
C LEU A 32 -6.98 12.26 6.02
N ALA A 33 -6.42 13.47 6.02
CA ALA A 33 -6.98 14.60 6.77
C ALA A 33 -8.42 14.90 6.34
N ARG A 34 -8.71 14.87 5.04
CA ARG A 34 -10.06 15.06 4.49
C ARG A 34 -11.02 13.96 4.92
N ALA A 35 -10.60 12.70 4.95
CA ALA A 35 -11.41 11.59 5.43
C ALA A 35 -11.75 11.77 6.90
N SER A 36 -10.75 12.06 7.73
CA SER A 36 -10.92 12.30 9.16
C SER A 36 -11.88 13.45 9.46
N GLN A 37 -11.73 14.60 8.78
CA GLN A 37 -12.63 15.75 8.93
C GLN A 37 -14.09 15.44 8.58
N LYS A 38 -14.32 14.48 7.68
CA LYS A 38 -15.66 14.06 7.26
C LYS A 38 -16.21 12.88 8.05
N GLY A 39 -15.50 12.37 9.04
CA GLY A 39 -15.89 11.18 9.80
C GLY A 39 -15.99 9.92 8.93
N LEU A 40 -15.12 9.79 7.92
CA LEU A 40 -15.08 8.67 6.99
C LEU A 40 -13.87 7.80 7.27
N VAL A 41 -14.00 6.51 7.02
CA VAL A 41 -12.88 5.57 7.13
C VAL A 41 -11.87 5.80 6.00
N PHE A 42 -10.63 6.10 6.36
CA PHE A 42 -9.55 6.19 5.39
C PHE A 42 -8.96 4.80 5.10
N ALA A 43 -8.82 4.43 3.83
CA ALA A 43 -8.20 3.17 3.44
C ALA A 43 -7.21 3.38 2.29
N ALA A 44 -5.95 3.05 2.54
CA ALA A 44 -4.85 3.24 1.60
C ALA A 44 -4.09 1.95 1.32
N LYS A 45 -3.68 1.76 0.06
CA LYS A 45 -2.68 0.78 -0.33
C LYS A 45 -1.41 1.52 -0.73
N LEU A 46 -0.32 1.28 -0.03
CA LEU A 46 0.98 1.85 -0.35
C LEU A 46 1.79 0.88 -1.22
N VAL A 47 2.26 1.38 -2.35
CA VAL A 47 3.16 0.67 -3.25
C VAL A 47 4.34 1.58 -3.60
N ARG A 48 5.49 1.02 -3.97
CA ARG A 48 6.56 1.84 -4.53
C ARG A 48 6.18 2.34 -5.93
N GLY A 49 5.64 1.48 -6.77
CA GLY A 49 5.10 1.79 -8.08
C GLY A 49 5.57 0.80 -9.16
N ALA A 50 4.82 0.73 -10.26
CA ALA A 50 5.06 -0.24 -11.33
C ALA A 50 5.14 0.39 -12.73
N TYR A 51 4.81 1.68 -12.88
CA TYR A 51 4.65 2.33 -14.18
C TYR A 51 5.63 3.48 -14.41
N MET A 52 6.82 3.43 -13.79
CA MET A 52 7.81 4.51 -13.80
C MET A 52 8.16 5.01 -15.21
N GLN A 53 8.37 4.09 -16.15
CA GLN A 53 8.71 4.45 -17.52
C GLN A 53 7.54 5.21 -18.17
N HIS A 54 6.33 4.71 -18.04
CA HIS A 54 5.13 5.34 -18.58
C HIS A 54 4.90 6.75 -18.02
N GLU A 55 5.08 6.94 -16.71
CA GLU A 55 4.95 8.23 -16.05
C GLU A 55 5.96 9.25 -16.60
N ARG A 56 7.21 8.84 -16.85
CA ARG A 56 8.23 9.67 -17.45
C ARG A 56 7.93 10.05 -18.90
N GLU A 57 7.49 9.08 -19.70
CA GLU A 57 7.09 9.31 -21.08
C GLU A 57 5.93 10.30 -21.17
N GLU A 58 4.94 10.18 -20.31
CA GLU A 58 3.81 11.11 -20.23
C GLU A 58 4.23 12.51 -19.76
N ALA A 59 5.17 12.61 -18.82
CA ALA A 59 5.70 13.89 -18.38
C ALA A 59 6.42 14.62 -19.51
N VAL A 60 7.23 13.91 -20.28
CA VAL A 60 7.91 14.47 -21.47
C VAL A 60 6.89 14.94 -22.51
N LYS A 61 5.88 14.14 -22.83
CA LYS A 61 4.82 14.52 -23.80
C LYS A 61 4.06 15.78 -23.37
N ARG A 62 3.87 15.96 -22.07
CA ARG A 62 3.16 17.12 -21.49
C ARG A 62 4.06 18.32 -21.24
N GLY A 63 5.37 18.20 -21.43
CA GLY A 63 6.33 19.26 -21.14
C GLY A 63 6.41 19.64 -19.65
N VAL A 64 6.18 18.68 -18.75
CA VAL A 64 6.25 18.89 -17.31
C VAL A 64 7.48 18.19 -16.71
N GLU A 65 7.86 18.61 -15.50
CA GLU A 65 8.98 17.99 -14.76
C GLU A 65 8.77 16.49 -14.52
N ASP A 66 9.88 15.70 -14.47
CA ASP A 66 9.85 14.30 -14.09
C ASP A 66 9.16 14.11 -12.74
N PRO A 67 8.01 13.44 -12.68
CA PRO A 67 7.25 13.25 -11.45
C PRO A 67 7.87 12.24 -10.49
N ILE A 68 8.90 11.51 -10.93
CA ILE A 68 9.55 10.42 -10.19
C ILE A 68 10.67 10.97 -9.31
N TRP A 69 10.86 10.39 -8.13
CA TRP A 69 12.02 10.66 -7.29
C TRP A 69 13.34 10.37 -8.03
N PRO A 70 14.41 11.12 -7.74
CA PRO A 70 15.67 11.01 -8.51
C PRO A 70 16.41 9.69 -8.23
N SER A 71 16.10 9.00 -7.12
CA SER A 71 16.75 7.75 -6.75
C SER A 71 15.79 6.74 -6.14
N ILE A 72 16.22 5.48 -6.12
CA ILE A 72 15.49 4.41 -5.44
C ILE A 72 15.45 4.64 -3.91
N ASP A 73 16.52 5.20 -3.33
CA ASP A 73 16.59 5.49 -1.91
C ASP A 73 15.60 6.58 -1.51
N ALA A 74 15.41 7.61 -2.35
CA ALA A 74 14.38 8.61 -2.16
C ALA A 74 12.96 8.00 -2.21
N THR A 75 12.73 7.03 -3.09
CA THR A 75 11.48 6.26 -3.14
C THR A 75 11.29 5.40 -1.88
N HIS A 76 12.36 4.77 -1.38
CA HIS A 76 12.31 4.01 -0.13
C HIS A 76 11.98 4.90 1.04
N ALA A 77 12.65 6.05 1.16
CA ALA A 77 12.38 7.02 2.21
C ALA A 77 10.93 7.56 2.15
N ALA A 78 10.42 7.88 0.95
CA ALA A 78 9.04 8.31 0.76
C ALA A 78 8.03 7.23 1.16
N TYR A 79 8.29 5.97 0.81
CA TYR A 79 7.45 4.83 1.20
C TYR A 79 7.43 4.64 2.71
N ASP A 80 8.60 4.56 3.34
CA ASP A 80 8.72 4.26 4.77
C ASP A 80 8.20 5.41 5.64
N SER A 81 8.44 6.67 5.25
CA SER A 81 7.86 7.84 5.93
C SER A 81 6.33 7.89 5.81
N SER A 82 5.78 7.57 4.65
CA SER A 82 4.34 7.52 4.43
C SER A 82 3.67 6.39 5.21
N ALA A 83 4.30 5.20 5.26
CA ALA A 83 3.82 4.09 6.08
C ALA A 83 3.79 4.48 7.56
N ARG A 84 4.89 5.04 8.07
CA ARG A 84 4.99 5.53 9.45
C ARG A 84 3.93 6.59 9.76
N TYR A 85 3.72 7.55 8.86
CA TYR A 85 2.70 8.59 9.01
C TYR A 85 1.30 7.99 9.21
N VAL A 86 0.88 7.06 8.35
CA VAL A 86 -0.46 6.44 8.47
C VAL A 86 -0.57 5.62 9.76
N LEU A 87 0.45 4.84 10.11
CA LEU A 87 0.48 4.06 11.35
C LEU A 87 0.39 4.96 12.58
N GLN A 88 1.10 6.08 12.61
CA GLN A 88 1.00 7.07 13.67
C GLN A 88 -0.41 7.66 13.77
N LYS A 89 -1.05 7.98 12.64
CA LYS A 89 -2.44 8.47 12.65
C LYS A 89 -3.43 7.43 13.19
N ILE A 90 -3.19 6.15 12.91
CA ILE A 90 -3.99 5.05 13.49
C ILE A 90 -3.77 4.98 15.00
N SER A 91 -2.53 5.07 15.51
CA SER A 91 -2.25 5.07 16.95
C SER A 91 -2.85 6.30 17.67
N GLU A 92 -2.95 7.45 16.99
CA GLU A 92 -3.64 8.66 17.47
C GLU A 92 -5.18 8.54 17.46
N GLY A 93 -5.74 7.39 17.04
CA GLY A 93 -7.17 7.13 17.03
C GLY A 93 -7.91 7.51 15.75
N VAL A 94 -7.19 7.89 14.69
CA VAL A 94 -7.83 8.14 13.38
C VAL A 94 -8.37 6.83 12.81
N ASP A 95 -9.60 6.86 12.30
CA ASP A 95 -10.21 5.68 11.67
C ASP A 95 -9.62 5.46 10.26
N ALA A 96 -8.49 4.76 10.24
CA ALA A 96 -7.73 4.49 9.05
C ALA A 96 -7.27 3.02 8.97
N HIS A 97 -7.15 2.53 7.73
CA HIS A 97 -6.63 1.21 7.39
C HIS A 97 -5.56 1.34 6.32
N VAL A 98 -4.51 0.53 6.43
CA VAL A 98 -3.42 0.54 5.46
C VAL A 98 -3.03 -0.86 5.01
N MET A 99 -2.83 -1.01 3.71
CA MET A 99 -2.20 -2.18 3.11
C MET A 99 -0.79 -1.80 2.64
N LEU A 100 0.22 -2.39 3.23
CA LEU A 100 1.63 -2.22 2.87
C LEU A 100 2.02 -3.27 1.82
N ALA A 101 1.96 -2.87 0.55
CA ALA A 101 2.28 -3.76 -0.57
C ALA A 101 3.75 -3.63 -0.94
N THR A 102 4.57 -4.53 -0.42
CA THR A 102 6.03 -4.50 -0.59
C THR A 102 6.68 -5.87 -0.36
N HIS A 103 7.86 -6.08 -0.99
CA HIS A 103 8.76 -7.20 -0.76
C HIS A 103 10.01 -6.79 0.04
N ASN A 104 10.12 -5.51 0.43
CA ASN A 104 11.24 -4.99 1.20
C ASN A 104 11.07 -5.39 2.66
N GLN A 105 12.00 -6.22 3.15
CA GLN A 105 11.96 -6.77 4.49
C GLN A 105 12.14 -5.69 5.57
N ASP A 106 12.99 -4.70 5.31
CA ASP A 106 13.27 -3.63 6.28
C ASP A 106 12.03 -2.77 6.50
N SER A 107 11.32 -2.40 5.41
CA SER A 107 10.05 -1.67 5.51
C SER A 107 8.99 -2.45 6.29
N ILE A 108 8.90 -3.76 6.06
CA ILE A 108 7.96 -4.64 6.78
C ILE A 108 8.33 -4.72 8.24
N SER A 109 9.62 -4.94 8.56
CA SER A 109 10.10 -5.04 9.94
C SER A 109 9.85 -3.74 10.73
N GLN A 110 10.10 -2.58 10.11
CA GLN A 110 9.80 -1.28 10.72
C GLN A 110 8.30 -1.12 11.00
N ALA A 111 7.43 -1.48 10.05
CA ALA A 111 6.00 -1.38 10.23
C ALA A 111 5.49 -2.32 11.34
N VAL A 112 5.95 -3.58 11.37
CA VAL A 112 5.61 -4.55 12.41
C VAL A 112 6.06 -4.08 13.78
N ALA A 113 7.29 -3.57 13.89
CA ALA A 113 7.81 -3.02 15.14
C ALA A 113 6.94 -1.87 15.65
N MET A 114 6.56 -0.93 14.78
CA MET A 114 5.69 0.17 15.15
C MET A 114 4.29 -0.27 15.56
N VAL A 115 3.67 -1.19 14.81
CA VAL A 115 2.36 -1.75 15.16
C VAL A 115 2.37 -2.37 16.56
N THR A 116 3.45 -3.09 16.89
CA THR A 116 3.61 -3.75 18.18
C THR A 116 3.87 -2.75 19.31
N SER A 117 4.80 -1.82 19.11
CA SER A 117 5.19 -0.84 20.14
C SER A 117 4.09 0.17 20.48
N GLU A 118 3.32 0.60 19.48
CA GLU A 118 2.23 1.56 19.63
C GLU A 118 0.89 0.90 19.97
N GLY A 119 0.81 -0.43 20.06
CA GLY A 119 -0.42 -1.16 20.35
C GLY A 119 -1.50 -1.00 19.27
N ILE A 120 -1.10 -0.81 18.03
CA ILE A 120 -2.04 -0.65 16.90
C ILE A 120 -2.80 -1.96 16.66
N ASP A 121 -4.11 -1.88 16.50
CA ASP A 121 -4.93 -3.03 16.11
C ASP A 121 -4.47 -3.61 14.77
N GLN A 122 -3.93 -4.83 14.80
CA GLN A 122 -3.39 -5.52 13.63
C GLN A 122 -4.42 -5.67 12.49
N ARG A 123 -5.72 -5.63 12.78
CA ARG A 123 -6.79 -5.69 11.76
C ARG A 123 -6.84 -4.44 10.89
N ARG A 124 -6.22 -3.34 11.32
CA ARG A 124 -6.11 -2.09 10.54
C ARG A 124 -4.91 -2.07 9.60
N VAL A 125 -4.00 -3.05 9.73
CA VAL A 125 -2.75 -3.10 8.96
C VAL A 125 -2.66 -4.45 8.25
N SER A 126 -2.56 -4.42 6.94
CA SER A 126 -2.37 -5.62 6.14
C SER A 126 -1.13 -5.52 5.26
N PHE A 127 -0.61 -6.66 4.86
CA PHE A 127 0.57 -6.75 4.00
C PHE A 127 0.24 -7.48 2.70
N GLY A 128 0.84 -7.03 1.60
CA GLY A 128 0.63 -7.62 0.28
C GLY A 128 1.95 -7.90 -0.45
N GLN A 129 2.09 -9.11 -0.99
CA GLN A 129 3.22 -9.50 -1.83
C GLN A 129 2.69 -10.11 -3.14
N LEU A 130 3.52 -10.07 -4.19
CA LEU A 130 3.22 -10.80 -5.42
C LEU A 130 3.32 -12.32 -5.19
N TYR A 131 2.45 -13.07 -5.84
CA TYR A 131 2.48 -14.53 -5.81
C TYR A 131 3.84 -15.06 -6.31
N GLY A 132 4.39 -16.05 -5.62
CA GLY A 132 5.69 -16.64 -5.93
C GLY A 132 6.90 -15.78 -5.52
N MET A 133 6.71 -14.64 -4.85
CA MET A 133 7.79 -13.78 -4.38
C MET A 133 7.78 -13.66 -2.85
N LYS A 134 8.97 -13.91 -2.22
CA LYS A 134 9.16 -13.70 -0.77
C LYS A 134 8.12 -14.41 0.10
N ASP A 135 7.79 -15.65 -0.22
CA ASP A 135 6.73 -16.42 0.48
C ASP A 135 7.01 -16.57 1.98
N TYR A 136 8.29 -16.68 2.37
CA TYR A 136 8.69 -16.73 3.78
C TYR A 136 8.22 -15.50 4.57
N ILE A 137 8.20 -14.30 3.97
CA ILE A 137 7.68 -13.06 4.60
C ILE A 137 6.18 -13.20 4.84
N THR A 138 5.44 -13.68 3.84
CA THR A 138 3.99 -13.87 3.95
C THR A 138 3.64 -14.84 5.06
N PHE A 139 4.36 -15.97 5.15
CA PHE A 139 4.15 -16.97 6.20
C PHE A 139 4.54 -16.44 7.58
N ALA A 140 5.66 -15.72 7.70
CA ALA A 140 6.06 -15.11 8.97
C ALA A 140 5.04 -14.09 9.48
N LEU A 141 4.53 -13.23 8.60
CA LEU A 141 3.48 -12.27 8.92
C LEU A 141 2.18 -12.97 9.37
N GLY A 142 1.74 -14.00 8.64
CA GLY A 142 0.55 -14.78 8.99
C GLY A 142 0.72 -15.49 10.35
N SER A 143 1.89 -16.08 10.62
CA SER A 143 2.20 -16.69 11.93
C SER A 143 2.24 -15.68 13.06
N GLY A 144 2.60 -14.41 12.77
CA GLY A 144 2.55 -13.29 13.71
C GLY A 144 1.16 -12.66 13.89
N GLY A 145 0.11 -13.23 13.29
CA GLY A 145 -1.27 -12.74 13.40
C GLY A 145 -1.65 -11.60 12.45
N PHE A 146 -0.74 -11.17 11.56
CA PHE A 146 -1.03 -10.13 10.58
C PHE A 146 -1.82 -10.66 9.38
N GLN A 147 -2.72 -9.83 8.87
CA GLN A 147 -3.39 -10.09 7.59
C GLN A 147 -2.37 -9.95 6.45
N SER A 148 -2.06 -11.04 5.78
CA SER A 148 -1.13 -11.07 4.66
C SER A 148 -1.79 -11.65 3.41
N TYR A 149 -1.58 -10.98 2.27
CA TYR A 149 -2.23 -11.28 1.00
C TYR A 149 -1.21 -11.56 -0.09
N LYS A 150 -1.54 -12.51 -0.99
CA LYS A 150 -0.82 -12.73 -2.23
C LYS A 150 -1.60 -12.15 -3.40
N TYR A 151 -0.96 -11.23 -4.12
CA TYR A 151 -1.51 -10.72 -5.37
C TYR A 151 -1.15 -11.67 -6.51
N ALA A 152 -2.17 -12.30 -7.09
CA ALA A 152 -2.03 -13.18 -8.25
C ALA A 152 -2.73 -12.57 -9.48
N TYR A 153 -2.11 -12.74 -10.65
CA TYR A 153 -2.73 -12.28 -11.90
C TYR A 153 -3.78 -13.29 -12.35
N ILE A 154 -5.04 -12.89 -12.39
CA ILE A 154 -6.19 -13.77 -12.65
C ILE A 154 -6.06 -14.54 -13.98
N ARG A 155 -5.42 -13.96 -15.00
CA ARG A 155 -5.22 -14.60 -16.30
C ARG A 155 -4.39 -15.89 -16.21
N LEU A 156 -3.47 -15.98 -15.27
CA LEU A 156 -2.69 -17.20 -15.01
C LEU A 156 -3.54 -18.27 -14.33
N MET A 157 -4.46 -17.91 -13.45
CA MET A 157 -5.38 -18.85 -12.80
C MET A 157 -6.35 -19.52 -13.80
N TYR A 158 -6.86 -18.76 -14.78
CA TYR A 158 -7.70 -19.34 -15.83
C TYR A 158 -6.95 -20.34 -16.69
N PHE A 159 -5.66 -20.10 -16.98
CA PHE A 159 -4.83 -21.02 -17.74
C PHE A 159 -4.55 -22.32 -16.96
N VAL A 160 -4.21 -22.22 -15.69
CA VAL A 160 -3.96 -23.38 -14.80
C VAL A 160 -5.25 -24.18 -14.56
N LEU A 161 -6.39 -23.51 -14.36
CA LEU A 161 -7.68 -24.17 -14.16
C LEU A 161 -8.13 -24.92 -15.42
N ASN A 162 -7.95 -24.34 -16.61
CA ASN A 162 -8.25 -25.02 -17.87
C ASN A 162 -7.30 -26.19 -18.15
N LEU A 163 -6.04 -26.11 -17.72
CA LEU A 163 -5.09 -27.23 -17.86
C LEU A 163 -5.43 -28.39 -16.92
N LEU A 164 -5.92 -28.10 -15.71
CA LEU A 164 -6.38 -29.10 -14.73
C LEU A 164 -7.72 -29.76 -15.11
N LEU A 165 -8.54 -29.09 -15.94
CA LEU A 165 -9.80 -29.65 -16.45
C LEU A 165 -9.60 -30.48 -17.72
N LEU A 166 -8.40 -30.49 -18.31
CA LEU A 166 -8.03 -31.27 -19.50
C LEU A 166 -7.21 -32.52 -19.14
N LEU A 167 -6.93 -32.77 -17.86
CA LEU A 167 -6.32 -33.99 -17.30
C LEU A 167 -7.37 -34.83 -16.58
#